data_119a6738735e0e010e0ae87dc0844e59
#
_entry.id   119a6738735e0e010e0ae87dc0844e59
#
_cell.length_a   1.000
_cell.length_b   1.000
_cell.length_c   1.000
_cell.angle_alpha   90.00
_cell.angle_beta   90.00
_cell.angle_gamma   90.00
#
_symmetry.space_group_name_H-M   'P 1'
#
loop_
_entity.id
_entity.type
_entity.pdbx_description
1 polymer ?
#
loop_
_entity_poly.entity_id
_entity_poly.type
_entity_poly.pdbx_seq_one_letter_code
_entity_poly.pdbx_strand_id
1 'polypeptide(L)'
;PPTKLPRVVTVYDCWALLNPAQCSSITNDAMKALRRAIQTEAVVHASSHATAATLRELFPTARIEIIYLGAPERRSASSRKTRPDALSAMGDAPFIVAIGTVEKRKNYPRLVEAFALAAHENSDLQLVIAGSAGDDSDLLQQAVDSLSPKMAERVHLIGRVTDDNIGWLYQQAAAMAYPSLDEGFGFPLLEAMSANLPIVGSTLGSIPEVSGTAAILVDPFDVSALAEALTNVVTNSELRIKLQSAGATQFQSFSWEKTAQQLVNLYNDLVN
;
A
#
# COMPACT_ATOMS: atom_id res chain seq x y z
N PRO A 1 -8.46 -32.92 -10.81
CA PRO A 1 -9.54 -33.48 -11.61
C PRO A 1 -10.46 -32.39 -12.06
N PRO A 2 -10.98 -32.43 -13.29
CA PRO A 2 -11.97 -31.47 -13.73
C PRO A 2 -13.21 -31.63 -12.85
N THR A 3 -13.49 -30.66 -12.01
CA THR A 3 -14.72 -30.64 -11.21
C THR A 3 -15.83 -30.13 -12.14
N LYS A 4 -17.02 -30.73 -12.05
CA LYS A 4 -18.23 -30.22 -12.72
C LYS A 4 -18.79 -28.98 -12.00
N LEU A 5 -18.20 -28.62 -10.85
CA LEU A 5 -18.64 -27.47 -10.05
C LEU A 5 -18.04 -26.17 -10.60
N PRO A 6 -18.79 -25.09 -10.58
CA PRO A 6 -18.27 -23.75 -10.85
C PRO A 6 -17.08 -23.43 -9.94
N ARG A 7 -16.14 -22.62 -10.46
CA ARG A 7 -14.93 -22.25 -9.72
C ARG A 7 -14.81 -20.75 -9.65
N VAL A 8 -14.39 -20.26 -8.51
CA VAL A 8 -13.99 -18.86 -8.31
C VAL A 8 -12.51 -18.83 -7.97
N VAL A 9 -11.76 -17.94 -8.60
CA VAL A 9 -10.36 -17.67 -8.27
C VAL A 9 -10.22 -16.21 -7.86
N THR A 10 -9.58 -15.96 -6.73
CA THR A 10 -9.32 -14.61 -6.25
C THR A 10 -7.98 -14.11 -6.74
N VAL A 11 -7.96 -12.92 -7.31
CA VAL A 11 -6.75 -12.20 -7.73
C VAL A 11 -6.65 -10.91 -6.93
N TYR A 12 -5.66 -10.84 -6.07
CA TYR A 12 -5.41 -9.67 -5.22
C TYR A 12 -4.68 -8.56 -5.96
N ASP A 13 -3.72 -8.91 -6.81
CA ASP A 13 -2.98 -7.99 -7.69
C ASP A 13 -2.53 -8.69 -8.97
N CYS A 14 -2.07 -7.91 -9.93
CA CYS A 14 -1.58 -8.41 -11.22
C CYS A 14 -0.05 -8.28 -11.39
N TRP A 15 0.69 -7.85 -10.36
CA TRP A 15 2.12 -7.61 -10.47
C TRP A 15 2.89 -8.81 -11.03
N ALA A 16 2.63 -10.00 -10.47
CA ALA A 16 3.30 -11.22 -10.90
C ALA A 16 2.91 -11.67 -12.33
N LEU A 17 1.70 -11.32 -12.79
CA LEU A 17 1.27 -11.59 -14.16
C LEU A 17 1.99 -10.69 -15.17
N LEU A 18 2.27 -9.44 -14.79
CA LEU A 18 2.91 -8.43 -15.62
C LEU A 18 4.44 -8.50 -15.55
N ASN A 19 5.01 -8.93 -14.42
CA ASN A 19 6.44 -8.91 -14.13
C ASN A 19 7.00 -10.30 -13.77
N PRO A 20 6.80 -11.35 -14.59
CA PRO A 20 7.18 -12.71 -14.24
C PRO A 20 8.70 -12.89 -14.02
N ALA A 21 9.52 -12.05 -14.66
CA ALA A 21 10.99 -12.08 -14.49
C ALA A 21 11.46 -11.62 -13.10
N GLN A 22 10.60 -10.89 -12.35
CA GLN A 22 10.88 -10.40 -11.00
C GLN A 22 10.30 -11.32 -9.91
N CYS A 23 9.69 -12.44 -10.31
CA CYS A 23 9.00 -13.34 -9.40
C CYS A 23 9.75 -14.66 -9.20
N SER A 24 9.52 -15.28 -8.04
CA SER A 24 10.05 -16.62 -7.76
C SER A 24 9.43 -17.67 -8.71
N SER A 25 10.09 -18.83 -8.84
CA SER A 25 9.53 -19.96 -9.60
C SER A 25 8.17 -20.42 -9.06
N ILE A 26 7.99 -20.42 -7.73
CA ILE A 26 6.74 -20.77 -7.07
C ILE A 26 5.62 -19.80 -7.47
N THR A 27 5.89 -18.51 -7.45
CA THR A 27 4.94 -17.48 -7.88
C THR A 27 4.57 -17.65 -9.36
N ASN A 28 5.57 -17.90 -10.21
CA ASN A 28 5.34 -18.11 -11.64
C ASN A 28 4.50 -19.37 -11.92
N ASP A 29 4.67 -20.44 -11.14
CA ASP A 29 3.84 -21.65 -11.28
C ASP A 29 2.40 -21.41 -10.80
N ALA A 30 2.21 -20.62 -9.74
CA ALA A 30 0.88 -20.17 -9.32
C ALA A 30 0.20 -19.33 -10.42
N MET A 31 0.93 -18.44 -11.10
CA MET A 31 0.39 -17.65 -12.22
C MET A 31 0.03 -18.51 -13.43
N LYS A 32 0.79 -19.57 -13.72
CA LYS A 32 0.40 -20.57 -14.76
C LYS A 32 -0.90 -21.29 -14.38
N ALA A 33 -1.04 -21.67 -13.10
CA ALA A 33 -2.26 -22.32 -12.60
C ALA A 33 -3.47 -21.37 -12.69
N LEU A 34 -3.30 -20.09 -12.33
CA LEU A 34 -4.30 -19.04 -12.47
C LEU A 34 -4.75 -18.89 -13.93
N ARG A 35 -3.81 -18.76 -14.89
CA ARG A 35 -4.12 -18.66 -16.32
C ARG A 35 -4.94 -19.86 -16.79
N ARG A 36 -4.58 -21.10 -16.39
CA ARG A 36 -5.33 -22.31 -16.72
C ARG A 36 -6.74 -22.30 -16.11
N ALA A 37 -6.88 -21.84 -14.87
CA ALA A 37 -8.19 -21.75 -14.22
C ALA A 37 -9.12 -20.80 -14.96
N ILE A 38 -8.64 -19.63 -15.39
CA ILE A 38 -9.39 -18.63 -16.16
C ILE A 38 -9.77 -19.21 -17.54
N GLN A 39 -8.83 -19.83 -18.24
CA GLN A 39 -9.07 -20.46 -19.56
C GLN A 39 -10.07 -21.62 -19.49
N THR A 40 -10.30 -22.19 -18.34
CA THR A 40 -11.28 -23.26 -18.08
C THR A 40 -12.51 -22.74 -17.33
N GLU A 41 -12.93 -21.52 -17.65
CA GLU A 41 -14.18 -20.87 -17.24
C GLU A 41 -14.33 -20.62 -15.72
N ALA A 42 -13.24 -20.49 -14.98
CA ALA A 42 -13.33 -19.99 -13.62
C ALA A 42 -13.74 -18.51 -13.62
N VAL A 43 -14.66 -18.14 -12.74
CA VAL A 43 -14.97 -16.73 -12.48
C VAL A 43 -13.83 -16.12 -11.67
N VAL A 44 -13.40 -14.93 -12.06
CA VAL A 44 -12.33 -14.22 -11.37
C VAL A 44 -12.94 -13.20 -10.40
N HIS A 45 -12.67 -13.36 -9.12
CA HIS A 45 -12.88 -12.31 -8.15
C HIS A 45 -11.65 -11.38 -8.13
N ALA A 46 -11.82 -10.13 -8.53
CA ALA A 46 -10.81 -9.08 -8.47
C ALA A 46 -11.02 -8.21 -7.22
N SER A 47 -9.93 -7.90 -6.52
CA SER A 47 -9.96 -7.12 -5.27
C SER A 47 -10.26 -5.64 -5.47
N SER A 48 -10.14 -5.13 -6.72
CA SER A 48 -10.29 -3.72 -7.06
C SER A 48 -10.68 -3.53 -8.54
N HIS A 49 -11.15 -2.33 -8.88
CA HIS A 49 -11.36 -1.96 -10.28
C HIS A 49 -10.05 -1.92 -11.07
N ALA A 50 -8.95 -1.47 -10.46
CA ALA A 50 -7.63 -1.46 -11.08
C ALA A 50 -7.18 -2.89 -11.43
N THR A 51 -7.25 -3.84 -10.48
CA THR A 51 -6.97 -5.26 -10.73
C THR A 51 -7.88 -5.83 -11.82
N ALA A 52 -9.18 -5.51 -11.79
CA ALA A 52 -10.13 -5.98 -12.80
C ALA A 52 -9.84 -5.40 -14.20
N ALA A 53 -9.41 -4.14 -14.30
CA ALA A 53 -9.04 -3.53 -15.58
C ALA A 53 -7.85 -4.28 -16.22
N THR A 54 -6.79 -4.48 -15.47
CA THR A 54 -5.62 -5.26 -15.93
C THR A 54 -5.99 -6.69 -16.32
N LEU A 55 -6.85 -7.34 -15.53
CA LEU A 55 -7.31 -8.69 -15.85
C LEU A 55 -8.13 -8.73 -17.14
N ARG A 56 -8.97 -7.72 -17.44
CA ARG A 56 -9.73 -7.63 -18.70
C ARG A 56 -8.83 -7.47 -19.91
N GLU A 57 -7.73 -6.73 -19.77
CA GLU A 57 -6.73 -6.62 -20.83
C GLU A 57 -6.01 -7.96 -21.07
N LEU A 58 -5.63 -8.66 -20.01
CA LEU A 58 -4.90 -9.92 -20.10
C LEU A 58 -5.80 -11.11 -20.50
N PHE A 59 -7.08 -11.07 -20.14
CA PHE A 59 -8.08 -12.12 -20.34
C PHE A 59 -9.43 -11.55 -20.80
N PRO A 60 -9.54 -11.07 -22.06
CA PRO A 60 -10.73 -10.35 -22.55
C PRO A 60 -12.05 -11.13 -22.46
N THR A 61 -11.99 -12.47 -22.41
CA THR A 61 -13.18 -13.34 -22.34
C THR A 61 -13.50 -13.82 -20.94
N ALA A 62 -12.68 -13.46 -19.94
CA ALA A 62 -12.90 -13.90 -18.56
C ALA A 62 -14.11 -13.22 -17.94
N ARG A 63 -14.91 -13.98 -17.18
CA ARG A 63 -15.92 -13.38 -16.28
C ARG A 63 -15.21 -12.85 -15.03
N ILE A 64 -15.24 -11.53 -14.84
CA ILE A 64 -14.55 -10.86 -13.74
C ILE A 64 -15.59 -10.11 -12.89
N GLU A 65 -15.64 -10.47 -11.62
CA GLU A 65 -16.48 -9.84 -10.60
C GLU A 65 -15.60 -9.06 -9.63
N ILE A 66 -15.97 -7.81 -9.36
CA ILE A 66 -15.21 -6.93 -8.46
C ILE A 66 -15.87 -6.97 -7.10
N ILE A 67 -15.13 -7.44 -6.10
CA ILE A 67 -15.57 -7.46 -4.72
C ILE A 67 -14.43 -6.90 -3.87
N TYR A 68 -14.65 -5.74 -3.26
CA TYR A 68 -13.66 -5.14 -2.37
C TYR A 68 -13.44 -5.99 -1.13
N LEU A 69 -12.21 -5.96 -0.65
CA LEU A 69 -11.84 -6.59 0.61
C LEU A 69 -12.30 -5.71 1.79
N GLY A 70 -12.53 -6.32 2.92
CA GLY A 70 -12.85 -5.62 4.15
C GLY A 70 -11.62 -4.89 4.72
N ALA A 71 -11.85 -3.81 5.43
CA ALA A 71 -10.82 -3.14 6.18
C ALA A 71 -10.34 -4.01 7.35
N PRO A 72 -9.08 -3.91 7.76
CA PRO A 72 -8.62 -4.55 8.98
C PRO A 72 -9.42 -4.01 10.18
N GLU A 73 -9.56 -4.82 11.23
CA GLU A 73 -10.15 -4.33 12.48
C GLU A 73 -9.39 -3.07 12.92
N ARG A 74 -10.15 -2.04 13.38
CA ARG A 74 -9.52 -0.86 13.96
C ARG A 74 -8.59 -1.34 15.09
N ARG A 75 -7.32 -1.06 14.96
CA ARG A 75 -6.35 -1.39 16.02
C ARG A 75 -6.79 -0.69 17.29
N SER A 76 -7.23 -1.49 18.28
CA SER A 76 -7.72 -0.97 19.55
C SER A 76 -6.70 -0.02 20.18
N ALA A 77 -7.19 1.08 20.76
CA ALA A 77 -6.34 1.96 21.57
C ALA A 77 -5.70 1.22 22.76
N SER A 78 -6.25 0.06 23.14
CA SER A 78 -5.77 -0.78 24.25
C SER A 78 -4.64 -1.75 23.83
N SER A 79 -4.34 -1.97 22.53
CA SER A 79 -3.19 -2.77 22.14
C SER A 79 -1.91 -2.04 22.52
N ARG A 80 -0.99 -2.76 23.18
CA ARG A 80 0.32 -2.23 23.56
C ARG A 80 1.03 -1.79 22.29
N LYS A 81 1.37 -0.50 22.20
CA LYS A 81 2.09 0.08 21.08
C LYS A 81 3.48 0.41 21.55
N THR A 82 4.47 -0.15 20.89
CA THR A 82 5.86 -0.07 21.33
C THR A 82 6.67 0.60 20.22
N ARG A 83 7.43 1.62 20.59
CA ARG A 83 8.40 2.27 19.71
C ARG A 83 9.42 1.22 19.25
N PRO A 84 9.73 1.12 17.94
CA PRO A 84 10.82 0.28 17.47
C PRO A 84 12.16 0.66 18.11
N ASP A 85 12.93 -0.32 18.58
CA ASP A 85 14.24 -0.08 19.21
C ASP A 85 15.20 0.67 18.27
N ALA A 86 15.11 0.39 16.95
CA ALA A 86 15.88 1.09 15.93
C ALA A 86 15.64 2.61 15.88
N LEU A 87 14.54 3.10 16.46
CA LEU A 87 14.20 4.52 16.50
C LEU A 87 14.48 5.16 17.88
N SER A 88 15.13 4.46 18.79
CA SER A 88 15.40 4.96 20.17
C SER A 88 16.16 6.28 20.17
N ALA A 89 17.08 6.48 19.23
CA ALA A 89 17.88 7.70 19.11
C ALA A 89 17.19 8.86 18.35
N MET A 90 16.07 8.61 17.65
CA MET A 90 15.37 9.64 16.85
C MET A 90 14.73 10.75 17.69
N GLY A 91 14.52 10.54 18.99
CA GLY A 91 13.79 11.51 19.84
C GLY A 91 12.32 11.63 19.43
N ASP A 92 11.71 12.80 19.66
CA ASP A 92 10.29 13.07 19.33
C ASP A 92 10.13 13.89 18.03
N ALA A 93 11.13 13.82 17.15
CA ALA A 93 11.09 14.50 15.87
C ALA A 93 9.90 13.99 15.02
N PRO A 94 9.22 14.88 14.28
CA PRO A 94 8.15 14.50 13.37
C PRO A 94 8.71 13.60 12.26
N PHE A 95 7.95 12.59 11.85
CA PHE A 95 8.40 11.69 10.80
C PHE A 95 7.29 11.30 9.83
N ILE A 96 7.71 11.04 8.59
CA ILE A 96 6.92 10.37 7.56
C ILE A 96 7.21 8.89 7.65
N VAL A 97 6.18 8.05 7.56
CA VAL A 97 6.33 6.60 7.56
C VAL A 97 5.98 5.99 6.20
N ALA A 98 6.78 5.03 5.75
CA ALA A 98 6.44 4.12 4.65
C ALA A 98 6.56 2.68 5.14
N ILE A 99 5.56 1.83 4.84
CA ILE A 99 5.49 0.45 5.34
C ILE A 99 5.28 -0.53 4.20
N GLY A 100 6.14 -1.55 4.14
CA GLY A 100 6.07 -2.65 3.18
C GLY A 100 7.44 -3.18 2.83
N THR A 101 7.49 -4.40 2.29
CA THR A 101 8.73 -4.99 1.75
C THR A 101 9.37 -4.04 0.73
N VAL A 102 10.69 -3.95 0.74
CA VAL A 102 11.46 -3.07 -0.15
C VAL A 102 11.48 -3.66 -1.55
N GLU A 103 10.37 -3.50 -2.27
CA GLU A 103 10.17 -3.97 -3.63
C GLU A 103 10.11 -2.79 -4.61
N LYS A 104 10.53 -3.00 -5.86
CA LYS A 104 10.53 -1.98 -6.92
C LYS A 104 9.18 -1.27 -7.06
N ARG A 105 8.07 -2.02 -6.93
CA ARG A 105 6.73 -1.43 -6.99
C ARG A 105 6.45 -0.43 -5.87
N LYS A 106 7.16 -0.48 -4.74
CA LYS A 106 7.00 0.47 -3.61
C LYS A 106 7.68 1.82 -3.84
N ASN A 107 8.62 1.90 -4.80
CA ASN A 107 9.23 3.15 -5.26
C ASN A 107 9.94 3.95 -4.15
N TYR A 108 10.52 3.26 -3.18
CA TYR A 108 11.19 3.90 -2.05
C TYR A 108 12.44 4.74 -2.41
N PRO A 109 13.25 4.40 -3.44
CA PRO A 109 14.33 5.27 -3.86
C PRO A 109 13.83 6.69 -4.21
N ARG A 110 12.73 6.84 -4.98
CA ARG A 110 12.15 8.16 -5.27
C ARG A 110 11.55 8.83 -4.05
N LEU A 111 11.01 8.05 -3.10
CA LEU A 111 10.57 8.60 -1.82
C LEU A 111 11.71 9.25 -1.05
N VAL A 112 12.91 8.64 -1.05
CA VAL A 112 14.10 9.21 -0.41
C VAL A 112 14.52 10.51 -1.08
N GLU A 113 14.50 10.58 -2.42
CA GLU A 113 14.77 11.81 -3.17
C GLU A 113 13.75 12.92 -2.83
N ALA A 114 12.45 12.59 -2.84
CA ALA A 114 11.40 13.54 -2.51
C ALA A 114 11.47 14.01 -1.04
N PHE A 115 11.78 13.07 -0.13
CA PHE A 115 12.00 13.41 1.27
C PHE A 115 13.15 14.39 1.45
N ALA A 116 14.27 14.20 0.75
CA ALA A 116 15.41 15.11 0.85
C ALA A 116 15.03 16.54 0.46
N LEU A 117 14.17 16.73 -0.55
CA LEU A 117 13.64 18.04 -0.93
C LEU A 117 12.71 18.60 0.15
N ALA A 118 11.72 17.84 0.62
CA ALA A 118 10.78 18.24 1.66
C ALA A 118 11.47 18.58 2.98
N ALA A 119 12.49 17.81 3.35
CA ALA A 119 13.24 17.96 4.57
C ALA A 119 14.24 19.13 4.56
N HIS A 120 14.53 19.70 3.39
CA HIS A 120 15.34 20.92 3.28
C HIS A 120 14.66 22.11 3.96
N GLU A 121 13.34 22.21 3.82
CA GLU A 121 12.53 23.27 4.44
C GLU A 121 12.11 22.93 5.89
N ASN A 122 12.22 21.67 6.30
CA ASN A 122 11.83 21.15 7.61
C ASN A 122 13.01 20.46 8.29
N SER A 123 13.79 21.21 9.08
CA SER A 123 15.07 20.73 9.63
C SER A 123 14.98 19.49 10.53
N ASP A 124 13.81 19.23 11.14
CA ASP A 124 13.62 18.14 12.10
C ASP A 124 12.86 16.93 11.54
N LEU A 125 12.30 17.07 10.31
CA LEU A 125 11.52 16.01 9.68
C LEU A 125 12.40 14.79 9.42
N GLN A 126 11.90 13.60 9.74
CA GLN A 126 12.54 12.31 9.54
C GLN A 126 11.76 11.45 8.54
N LEU A 127 12.42 10.47 7.94
CA LEU A 127 11.77 9.42 7.14
C LEU A 127 12.02 8.07 7.76
N VAL A 128 10.96 7.30 8.01
CA VAL A 128 11.03 5.94 8.52
C VAL A 128 10.48 4.98 7.49
N ILE A 129 11.30 4.05 7.01
CA ILE A 129 10.91 2.96 6.11
C ILE A 129 10.97 1.65 6.87
N ALA A 130 9.81 1.02 7.08
CA ALA A 130 9.65 -0.23 7.80
C ALA A 130 9.21 -1.36 6.86
N GLY A 131 10.01 -2.41 6.75
CA GLY A 131 9.71 -3.57 5.90
C GLY A 131 10.91 -4.47 5.70
N SER A 132 10.65 -5.70 5.30
CA SER A 132 11.71 -6.66 4.98
C SER A 132 12.49 -6.20 3.75
N ALA A 133 13.76 -6.58 3.66
CA ALA A 133 14.53 -6.44 2.44
C ALA A 133 13.85 -7.19 1.27
N GLY A 134 13.95 -6.63 0.09
CA GLY A 134 13.38 -7.15 -1.15
C GLY A 134 14.27 -6.81 -2.37
N ASP A 135 13.69 -6.85 -3.54
CA ASP A 135 14.39 -6.73 -4.82
C ASP A 135 14.86 -5.30 -5.16
N ASP A 136 14.50 -4.31 -4.32
CA ASP A 136 14.91 -2.90 -4.49
C ASP A 136 15.83 -2.39 -3.37
N SER A 137 16.27 -3.29 -2.49
CA SER A 137 17.06 -2.91 -1.30
C SER A 137 18.37 -2.21 -1.64
N ASP A 138 19.07 -2.68 -2.69
CA ASP A 138 20.35 -2.10 -3.11
C ASP A 138 20.14 -0.68 -3.68
N LEU A 139 19.08 -0.47 -4.48
CA LEU A 139 18.76 0.85 -5.03
C LEU A 139 18.30 1.81 -3.93
N LEU A 140 17.52 1.33 -2.96
CA LEU A 140 17.14 2.14 -1.80
C LEU A 140 18.38 2.56 -1.00
N GLN A 141 19.32 1.65 -0.73
CA GLN A 141 20.55 1.99 -0.03
C GLN A 141 21.38 3.01 -0.81
N GLN A 142 21.53 2.82 -2.13
CA GLN A 142 22.22 3.79 -3.00
C GLN A 142 21.55 5.17 -2.97
N ALA A 143 20.22 5.25 -2.95
CA ALA A 143 19.50 6.52 -2.82
C ALA A 143 19.83 7.22 -1.49
N VAL A 144 19.90 6.47 -0.38
CA VAL A 144 20.30 7.02 0.93
C VAL A 144 21.77 7.46 0.92
N ASP A 145 22.67 6.64 0.37
CA ASP A 145 24.12 6.93 0.31
C ASP A 145 24.44 8.14 -0.59
N SER A 146 23.56 8.50 -1.52
CA SER A 146 23.71 9.67 -2.37
C SER A 146 23.38 11.00 -1.66
N LEU A 147 22.76 10.93 -0.50
CA LEU A 147 22.42 12.11 0.30
C LEU A 147 23.66 12.67 1.01
N SER A 148 23.60 13.94 1.41
CA SER A 148 24.60 14.47 2.35
C SER A 148 24.55 13.67 3.67
N PRO A 149 25.67 13.52 4.39
CA PRO A 149 25.71 12.75 5.65
C PRO A 149 24.61 13.20 6.65
N LYS A 150 24.44 14.50 6.82
CA LYS A 150 23.40 15.07 7.70
C LYS A 150 21.97 14.73 7.25
N MET A 151 21.72 14.58 5.95
CA MET A 151 20.40 14.19 5.44
C MET A 151 20.20 12.69 5.54
N ALA A 152 21.23 11.88 5.28
CA ALA A 152 21.17 10.42 5.42
C ALA A 152 20.86 9.98 6.86
N GLU A 153 21.38 10.67 7.88
CA GLU A 153 21.07 10.44 9.30
C GLU A 153 19.58 10.59 9.63
N ARG A 154 18.80 11.24 8.77
CA ARG A 154 17.36 11.47 8.93
C ARG A 154 16.50 10.42 8.22
N VAL A 155 17.10 9.45 7.56
CA VAL A 155 16.43 8.34 6.87
C VAL A 155 16.69 7.05 7.65
N HIS A 156 15.64 6.46 8.20
CA HIS A 156 15.71 5.28 9.06
C HIS A 156 15.15 4.05 8.32
N LEU A 157 16.03 3.17 7.85
CA LEU A 157 15.66 1.87 7.29
C LEU A 157 15.63 0.86 8.44
N ILE A 158 14.46 0.58 9.02
CA ILE A 158 14.33 -0.17 10.27
C ILE A 158 14.04 -1.66 10.09
N GLY A 159 13.99 -2.12 8.83
CA GLY A 159 13.73 -3.53 8.55
C GLY A 159 12.33 -3.97 8.98
N ARG A 160 12.17 -5.29 9.15
CA ARG A 160 10.91 -5.88 9.59
C ARG A 160 10.63 -5.54 11.04
N VAL A 161 9.40 -5.14 11.32
CA VAL A 161 8.91 -4.75 12.64
C VAL A 161 7.71 -5.60 13.07
N THR A 162 7.39 -5.60 14.36
CA THR A 162 6.22 -6.30 14.93
C THR A 162 4.93 -5.51 14.69
N ASP A 163 3.78 -6.15 14.89
CA ASP A 163 2.48 -5.48 14.81
C ASP A 163 2.33 -4.34 15.82
N ASP A 164 2.91 -4.50 17.02
CA ASP A 164 2.92 -3.45 18.04
C ASP A 164 3.74 -2.23 17.58
N ASN A 165 4.88 -2.47 16.91
CA ASN A 165 5.68 -1.41 16.30
C ASN A 165 4.94 -0.72 15.16
N ILE A 166 4.26 -1.48 14.27
CA ILE A 166 3.44 -0.92 13.19
C ILE A 166 2.34 -0.02 13.78
N GLY A 167 1.68 -0.49 14.84
CA GLY A 167 0.67 0.30 15.54
C GLY A 167 1.22 1.61 16.09
N TRP A 168 2.44 1.59 16.64
CA TRP A 168 3.13 2.79 17.13
C TRP A 168 3.48 3.73 15.96
N LEU A 169 4.05 3.21 14.89
CA LEU A 169 4.43 3.98 13.71
C LEU A 169 3.23 4.73 13.11
N TYR A 170 2.10 4.06 12.91
CA TYR A 170 0.90 4.71 12.41
C TYR A 170 0.32 5.77 13.35
N GLN A 171 0.47 5.61 14.65
CA GLN A 171 -0.04 6.59 15.62
C GLN A 171 0.84 7.82 15.77
N GLN A 172 2.15 7.68 15.63
CA GLN A 172 3.11 8.73 15.91
C GLN A 172 3.59 9.46 14.66
N ALA A 173 3.44 8.86 13.48
CA ALA A 173 3.83 9.50 12.24
C ALA A 173 3.00 10.76 11.96
N ALA A 174 3.63 11.75 11.33
CA ALA A 174 2.95 12.95 10.83
C ALA A 174 2.11 12.65 9.57
N ALA A 175 2.61 11.74 8.73
CA ALA A 175 1.92 11.25 7.54
C ALA A 175 2.47 9.88 7.10
N MET A 176 1.67 9.14 6.33
CA MET A 176 2.13 7.98 5.58
C MET A 176 2.45 8.37 4.14
N ALA A 177 3.61 7.94 3.64
CA ALA A 177 3.95 7.99 2.22
C ALA A 177 3.71 6.63 1.57
N TYR A 178 2.95 6.62 0.46
CA TYR A 178 2.60 5.40 -0.28
C TYR A 178 2.74 5.61 -1.80
N PRO A 179 3.97 5.89 -2.28
CA PRO A 179 4.24 6.25 -3.67
C PRO A 179 4.34 5.04 -4.60
N SER A 180 3.60 3.97 -4.31
CA SER A 180 3.70 2.71 -5.05
C SER A 180 3.35 2.88 -6.53
N LEU A 181 4.07 2.15 -7.39
CA LEU A 181 3.84 2.11 -8.84
C LEU A 181 2.68 1.21 -9.21
N ASP A 182 2.35 0.25 -8.35
CA ASP A 182 1.20 -0.64 -8.51
C ASP A 182 0.79 -1.23 -7.16
N GLU A 183 -0.51 -1.32 -6.96
CA GLU A 183 -1.13 -2.01 -5.82
C GLU A 183 -2.44 -2.66 -6.27
N GLY A 184 -2.68 -3.85 -5.77
CA GLY A 184 -3.91 -4.56 -6.10
C GLY A 184 -5.11 -4.14 -5.25
N PHE A 185 -4.88 -3.74 -3.98
CA PHE A 185 -5.91 -3.19 -3.10
C PHE A 185 -5.38 -2.09 -2.18
N GLY A 186 -4.29 -2.35 -1.45
CA GLY A 186 -3.66 -1.33 -0.61
C GLY A 186 -4.14 -1.35 0.85
N PHE A 187 -4.08 -2.50 1.52
CA PHE A 187 -4.37 -2.61 2.96
C PHE A 187 -3.68 -1.55 3.83
N PRO A 188 -2.40 -1.18 3.59
CA PRO A 188 -1.75 -0.13 4.35
C PRO A 188 -2.49 1.22 4.34
N LEU A 189 -3.23 1.55 3.26
CA LEU A 189 -4.05 2.76 3.21
C LEU A 189 -5.18 2.70 4.25
N LEU A 190 -5.86 1.55 4.34
CA LEU A 190 -6.93 1.33 5.32
C LEU A 190 -6.39 1.29 6.75
N GLU A 191 -5.20 0.74 6.96
CA GLU A 191 -4.52 0.76 8.25
C GLU A 191 -4.19 2.19 8.70
N ALA A 192 -3.65 3.02 7.80
CA ALA A 192 -3.39 4.43 8.05
C ALA A 192 -4.68 5.20 8.37
N MET A 193 -5.75 5.00 7.58
CA MET A 193 -7.06 5.59 7.85
C MET A 193 -7.63 5.17 9.21
N SER A 194 -7.47 3.89 9.59
CA SER A 194 -7.91 3.40 10.90
C SER A 194 -7.21 4.08 12.07
N ALA A 195 -5.98 4.54 11.85
CA ALA A 195 -5.16 5.27 12.81
C ALA A 195 -5.32 6.80 12.70
N ASN A 196 -6.21 7.30 11.84
CA ASN A 196 -6.36 8.71 11.50
C ASN A 196 -5.07 9.35 10.98
N LEU A 197 -4.22 8.59 10.30
CA LEU A 197 -2.96 9.07 9.74
C LEU A 197 -3.21 9.63 8.33
N PRO A 198 -2.84 10.89 8.03
CA PRO A 198 -2.91 11.45 6.69
C PRO A 198 -2.03 10.69 5.71
N ILE A 199 -2.44 10.63 4.45
CA ILE A 199 -1.78 9.83 3.42
C ILE A 199 -1.33 10.74 2.27
N VAL A 200 -0.09 10.55 1.81
CA VAL A 200 0.39 10.99 0.50
C VAL A 200 0.59 9.74 -0.34
N GLY A 201 -0.20 9.57 -1.37
CA GLY A 201 -0.27 8.35 -2.17
C GLY A 201 -0.05 8.58 -3.65
N SER A 202 0.14 7.50 -4.38
CA SER A 202 0.27 7.48 -5.83
C SER A 202 -1.09 7.61 -6.53
N THR A 203 -1.09 8.12 -7.76
CA THR A 203 -2.23 8.11 -8.67
C THR A 203 -2.42 6.76 -9.39
N LEU A 204 -1.58 5.75 -9.13
CA LEU A 204 -1.56 4.48 -9.85
C LEU A 204 -2.22 3.33 -9.08
N GLY A 205 -2.56 2.27 -9.80
CA GLY A 205 -3.15 1.05 -9.26
C GLY A 205 -4.48 1.30 -8.55
N SER A 206 -4.73 0.56 -7.48
CA SER A 206 -5.94 0.70 -6.66
C SER A 206 -5.90 1.87 -5.67
N ILE A 207 -4.78 2.59 -5.57
CA ILE A 207 -4.58 3.64 -4.55
C ILE A 207 -5.64 4.73 -4.62
N PRO A 208 -5.98 5.30 -5.81
CA PRO A 208 -7.02 6.33 -5.90
C PRO A 208 -8.41 5.83 -5.48
N GLU A 209 -8.79 4.62 -5.88
CA GLU A 209 -10.12 4.08 -5.56
C GLU A 209 -10.26 3.70 -4.09
N VAL A 210 -9.19 3.19 -3.45
CA VAL A 210 -9.22 2.83 -2.04
C VAL A 210 -9.09 4.06 -1.14
N SER A 211 -8.23 5.01 -1.50
CA SER A 211 -8.06 6.22 -0.68
C SER A 211 -9.17 7.25 -0.87
N GLY A 212 -9.82 7.31 -2.03
CA GLY A 212 -10.79 8.34 -2.33
C GLY A 212 -10.22 9.75 -2.09
N THR A 213 -10.93 10.56 -1.30
CA THR A 213 -10.49 11.91 -0.92
C THR A 213 -9.64 11.97 0.36
N ALA A 214 -9.26 10.79 0.91
CA ALA A 214 -8.50 10.68 2.15
C ALA A 214 -6.97 10.78 1.96
N ALA A 215 -6.50 10.95 0.74
CA ALA A 215 -5.08 11.09 0.42
C ALA A 215 -4.82 12.28 -0.49
N ILE A 216 -3.61 12.84 -0.39
CA ILE A 216 -3.03 13.67 -1.46
C ILE A 216 -2.46 12.70 -2.48
N LEU A 217 -3.00 12.72 -3.69
CA LEU A 217 -2.57 11.83 -4.77
C LEU A 217 -1.62 12.57 -5.72
N VAL A 218 -0.47 11.96 -5.97
CA VAL A 218 0.58 12.52 -6.85
C VAL A 218 1.05 11.47 -7.85
N ASP A 219 1.58 11.92 -8.99
CA ASP A 219 2.31 11.04 -9.89
C ASP A 219 3.56 10.51 -9.17
N PRO A 220 3.70 9.18 -8.99
CA PRO A 220 4.84 8.60 -8.26
C PRO A 220 6.18 8.76 -8.99
N PHE A 221 6.18 9.22 -10.24
CA PHE A 221 7.39 9.56 -10.99
C PHE A 221 7.81 11.02 -10.84
N ASP A 222 6.92 11.89 -10.35
CA ASP A 222 7.21 13.30 -10.10
C ASP A 222 7.72 13.51 -8.67
N VAL A 223 9.03 13.50 -8.53
CA VAL A 223 9.73 13.69 -7.25
C VAL A 223 9.38 15.05 -6.61
N SER A 224 9.22 16.10 -7.42
CA SER A 224 8.92 17.45 -6.94
C SER A 224 7.50 17.55 -6.39
N ALA A 225 6.52 17.00 -7.11
CA ALA A 225 5.13 16.94 -6.64
C ALA A 225 5.00 16.08 -5.36
N LEU A 226 5.74 14.98 -5.28
CA LEU A 226 5.79 14.16 -4.07
C LEU A 226 6.38 14.94 -2.89
N ALA A 227 7.49 15.65 -3.08
CA ALA A 227 8.11 16.48 -2.06
C ALA A 227 7.17 17.60 -1.57
N GLU A 228 6.49 18.29 -2.48
CA GLU A 228 5.51 19.34 -2.16
C GLU A 228 4.35 18.75 -1.33
N ALA A 229 3.81 17.59 -1.72
CA ALA A 229 2.75 16.92 -1.00
C ALA A 229 3.19 16.51 0.42
N LEU A 230 4.43 15.99 0.58
CA LEU A 230 5.00 15.66 1.89
C LEU A 230 5.19 16.91 2.75
N THR A 231 5.65 18.02 2.19
CA THR A 231 5.77 19.30 2.89
C THR A 231 4.41 19.80 3.34
N ASN A 232 3.43 19.83 2.43
CA ASN A 232 2.09 20.32 2.70
C ASN A 232 1.40 19.53 3.80
N VAL A 233 1.47 18.19 3.80
CA VAL A 233 0.83 17.37 4.81
C VAL A 233 1.45 17.56 6.19
N VAL A 234 2.74 17.86 6.28
CA VAL A 234 3.44 18.10 7.56
C VAL A 234 3.16 19.51 8.10
N THR A 235 3.13 20.53 7.24
CA THR A 235 3.04 21.93 7.66
C THR A 235 1.60 22.46 7.77
N ASN A 236 0.65 21.91 7.00
CA ASN A 236 -0.72 22.42 6.94
C ASN A 236 -1.67 21.60 7.83
N SER A 237 -1.97 22.12 9.01
CA SER A 237 -2.86 21.47 9.99
C SER A 237 -4.32 21.33 9.51
N GLU A 238 -4.83 22.30 8.75
CA GLU A 238 -6.21 22.24 8.22
C GLU A 238 -6.34 21.11 7.19
N LEU A 239 -5.33 20.97 6.33
CA LEU A 239 -5.27 19.88 5.36
C LEU A 239 -5.24 18.52 6.07
N ARG A 240 -4.42 18.37 7.14
CA ARG A 240 -4.38 17.13 7.92
C ARG A 240 -5.75 16.78 8.49
N ILE A 241 -6.43 17.73 9.14
CA ILE A 241 -7.77 17.52 9.71
C ILE A 241 -8.76 17.09 8.62
N LYS A 242 -8.71 17.73 7.45
CA LYS A 242 -9.57 17.36 6.30
C LYS A 242 -9.31 15.93 5.85
N LEU A 243 -8.04 15.54 5.67
CA LEU A 243 -7.65 14.18 5.24
C LEU A 243 -8.03 13.12 6.29
N GLN A 244 -7.86 13.40 7.58
CA GLN A 244 -8.25 12.53 8.68
C GLN A 244 -9.77 12.29 8.70
N SER A 245 -10.56 13.35 8.55
CA SER A 245 -12.03 13.24 8.48
C SER A 245 -12.48 12.42 7.25
N ALA A 246 -11.89 12.70 6.09
CA ALA A 246 -12.16 11.92 4.88
C ALA A 246 -11.75 10.45 5.04
N GLY A 247 -10.61 10.18 5.68
CA GLY A 247 -10.13 8.83 5.96
C GLY A 247 -11.07 8.05 6.88
N ALA A 248 -11.57 8.69 7.93
CA ALA A 248 -12.54 8.06 8.85
C ALA A 248 -13.84 7.67 8.13
N THR A 249 -14.29 8.48 7.16
CA THR A 249 -15.48 8.19 6.34
C THR A 249 -15.19 7.09 5.32
N GLN A 250 -14.07 7.20 4.59
CA GLN A 250 -13.67 6.24 3.55
C GLN A 250 -13.46 4.83 4.12
N PHE A 251 -12.83 4.73 5.29
CA PHE A 251 -12.61 3.46 6.00
C PHE A 251 -13.91 2.67 6.22
N GLN A 252 -15.03 3.33 6.52
CA GLN A 252 -16.33 2.69 6.75
C GLN A 252 -16.93 2.05 5.49
N SER A 253 -16.42 2.42 4.31
CA SER A 253 -16.88 1.85 3.05
C SER A 253 -16.41 0.41 2.85
N PHE A 254 -15.37 -0.02 3.58
CA PHE A 254 -14.75 -1.34 3.46
C PHE A 254 -15.09 -2.20 4.69
N SER A 255 -15.86 -3.27 4.51
CA SER A 255 -16.16 -4.20 5.60
C SER A 255 -16.14 -5.64 5.13
N TRP A 256 -15.67 -6.54 5.99
CA TRP A 256 -15.63 -7.98 5.71
C TRP A 256 -17.03 -8.58 5.59
N GLU A 257 -18.05 -8.00 6.26
CA GLU A 257 -19.44 -8.41 6.13
C GLU A 257 -19.94 -8.18 4.70
N LYS A 258 -19.65 -6.99 4.13
CA LYS A 258 -20.00 -6.68 2.74
C LYS A 258 -19.27 -7.61 1.77
N THR A 259 -17.97 -7.82 1.98
CA THR A 259 -17.15 -8.76 1.18
C THR A 259 -17.76 -10.16 1.21
N ALA A 260 -18.05 -10.68 2.41
CA ALA A 260 -18.63 -12.00 2.58
C ALA A 260 -20.00 -12.13 1.90
N GLN A 261 -20.88 -11.13 2.07
CA GLN A 261 -22.21 -11.15 1.44
C GLN A 261 -22.12 -11.16 -0.09
N GLN A 262 -21.22 -10.35 -0.67
CA GLN A 262 -21.03 -10.31 -2.12
C GLN A 262 -20.46 -11.64 -2.65
N LEU A 263 -19.53 -12.27 -1.93
CA LEU A 263 -19.00 -13.59 -2.28
C LEU A 263 -20.08 -14.68 -2.20
N VAL A 264 -20.93 -14.66 -1.16
CA VAL A 264 -22.06 -15.60 -1.03
C VAL A 264 -23.03 -15.41 -2.20
N ASN A 265 -23.36 -14.18 -2.57
CA ASN A 265 -24.22 -13.90 -3.71
C ASN A 265 -23.59 -14.44 -5.00
N LEU A 266 -22.29 -14.19 -5.23
CA LEU A 266 -21.57 -14.73 -6.38
C LEU A 266 -21.62 -16.27 -6.43
N TYR A 267 -21.42 -16.95 -5.30
CA TYR A 267 -21.48 -18.41 -5.25
C TYR A 267 -22.89 -18.93 -5.54
N ASN A 268 -23.93 -18.29 -5.00
CA ASN A 268 -25.31 -18.65 -5.27
C ASN A 268 -25.67 -18.50 -6.77
N ASP A 269 -25.21 -17.41 -7.40
CA ASP A 269 -25.44 -17.15 -8.81
C ASP A 269 -24.74 -18.16 -9.73
N LEU A 270 -23.69 -18.82 -9.23
CA LEU A 270 -22.95 -19.82 -10.01
C LEU A 270 -23.52 -21.23 -9.90
N VAL A 271 -24.31 -21.54 -8.86
CA VAL A 271 -24.88 -22.88 -8.64
C VAL A 271 -26.36 -22.98 -9.04
N ASN A 272 -27.04 -21.84 -9.29
CA ASN A 272 -28.38 -21.74 -9.83
C ASN A 272 -28.37 -21.62 -11.37
#